data_4d1eaab2c8a60becb7f26e50eba343e8
#
_entry.id   4d1eaab2c8a60becb7f26e50eba343e8
#
_cell.length_a   1.000
_cell.length_b   1.000
_cell.length_c   1.000
_cell.angle_alpha   90.00
_cell.angle_beta   90.00
_cell.angle_gamma   90.00
#
_symmetry.space_group_name_H-M   'P 1'
#
loop_
_entity.id
_entity.type
_entity.pdbx_description
1 polymer ?
#
loop_
_entity_poly.entity_id
_entity_poly.type
_entity_poly.pdbx_seq_one_letter_code
_entity_poly.pdbx_strand_id
1 'polypeptide(L)'
;MCRIDTSFFLPKYARKDFVMYRKIANTFCKVLIYMIAFVVAALMGIMLIHILMESIPALREVGIKMFLPSSEWRPVSAAPQYGLLPAVTGTLYVSGLAVLFAMILGVACACFLTFFMPKKLASVCLAFIDLVAGIPSVIFGFIGLTVLVKAFVKYLKMTAGQCVLVAGIVLGIMLLPYVVSTCQESLVNAKRTYEKSGL
;
A
#
# COMPACT_ATOMS: atom_id res chain seq x y z
N MET A 1 15.02 -22.20 0.58
CA MET A 1 16.24 -21.77 1.27
C MET A 1 16.87 -22.99 1.91
N CYS A 2 17.96 -23.52 1.32
CA CYS A 2 18.56 -24.81 1.68
C CYS A 2 19.25 -24.67 3.05
N ARG A 3 18.72 -25.33 4.07
CA ARG A 3 19.26 -25.31 5.43
C ARG A 3 20.45 -26.30 5.47
N ILE A 4 21.65 -25.81 5.19
CA ILE A 4 22.88 -26.61 5.39
C ILE A 4 23.02 -26.82 6.90
N ASP A 5 22.80 -28.05 7.33
CA ASP A 5 22.91 -28.45 8.73
C ASP A 5 24.40 -28.66 9.07
N THR A 6 25.08 -27.55 9.36
CA THR A 6 26.51 -27.53 9.75
C THR A 6 26.79 -28.25 11.09
N SER A 7 25.74 -28.74 11.76
CA SER A 7 25.88 -29.47 13.04
C SER A 7 26.50 -30.85 12.92
N PHE A 8 26.63 -31.40 11.68
CA PHE A 8 27.14 -32.75 11.46
C PHE A 8 28.67 -32.84 11.64
N PHE A 9 29.38 -31.73 11.45
CA PHE A 9 30.86 -31.69 11.50
C PHE A 9 31.46 -31.28 12.86
N LEU A 10 30.62 -31.04 13.90
CA LEU A 10 31.11 -30.58 15.21
C LEU A 10 31.25 -31.76 16.19
N PRO A 11 32.35 -31.79 17.01
CA PRO A 11 32.54 -32.80 18.06
C PRO A 11 31.35 -32.75 19.06
N LYS A 12 31.04 -33.94 19.65
CA LYS A 12 29.84 -34.19 20.49
C LYS A 12 29.62 -33.14 21.60
N TYR A 13 30.66 -32.58 22.15
CA TYR A 13 30.62 -31.53 23.19
C TYR A 13 30.19 -30.15 22.61
N ALA A 14 30.78 -29.74 21.53
CA ALA A 14 30.47 -28.46 20.86
C ALA A 14 29.04 -28.47 20.26
N ARG A 15 28.50 -29.64 19.96
CA ARG A 15 27.12 -29.78 19.44
C ARG A 15 26.06 -29.45 20.50
N LYS A 16 26.27 -29.83 21.78
CA LYS A 16 25.32 -29.50 22.88
C LYS A 16 25.29 -27.98 23.13
N ASP A 17 26.43 -27.34 23.19
CA ASP A 17 26.53 -25.91 23.43
C ASP A 17 25.96 -25.11 22.26
N PHE A 18 26.22 -25.54 21.04
CA PHE A 18 25.68 -24.92 19.83
C PHE A 18 24.15 -25.02 19.76
N VAL A 19 23.57 -26.19 20.09
CA VAL A 19 22.11 -26.39 20.12
C VAL A 19 21.47 -25.58 21.23
N MET A 20 22.12 -25.47 22.40
CA MET A 20 21.64 -24.67 23.53
C MET A 20 21.68 -23.18 23.18
N TYR A 21 22.76 -22.70 22.60
CA TYR A 21 22.88 -21.31 22.16
C TYR A 21 21.83 -20.94 21.10
N ARG A 22 21.59 -21.84 20.14
CA ARG A 22 20.52 -21.67 19.15
C ARG A 22 19.11 -21.66 19.76
N LYS A 23 18.85 -22.46 20.78
CA LYS A 23 17.55 -22.43 21.49
C LYS A 23 17.36 -21.12 22.23
N ILE A 24 18.38 -20.64 22.94
CA ILE A 24 18.34 -19.36 23.67
C ILE A 24 18.17 -18.19 22.70
N ALA A 25 18.94 -18.15 21.61
CA ALA A 25 18.80 -17.12 20.59
C ALA A 25 17.42 -17.14 19.93
N ASN A 26 16.89 -18.34 19.60
CA ASN A 26 15.55 -18.47 19.03
C ASN A 26 14.46 -18.03 20.00
N THR A 27 14.61 -18.33 21.29
CA THR A 27 13.64 -17.91 22.32
C THR A 27 13.70 -16.40 22.51
N PHE A 28 14.91 -15.83 22.57
CA PHE A 28 15.11 -14.39 22.66
C PHE A 28 14.50 -13.64 21.44
N CYS A 29 14.78 -14.11 20.22
CA CYS A 29 14.17 -13.56 19.01
C CYS A 29 12.65 -13.65 19.01
N LYS A 30 12.08 -14.79 19.48
CA LYS A 30 10.62 -14.93 19.59
C LYS A 30 10.03 -13.93 20.57
N VAL A 31 10.61 -13.81 21.77
CA VAL A 31 10.16 -12.85 22.80
C VAL A 31 10.24 -11.42 22.25
N LEU A 32 11.33 -11.07 21.57
CA LEU A 32 11.50 -9.76 20.97
C LEU A 32 10.41 -9.48 19.92
N ILE A 33 10.13 -10.44 19.05
CA ILE A 33 9.08 -10.31 18.03
C ILE A 33 7.70 -10.14 18.68
N TYR A 34 7.38 -10.93 19.71
CA TYR A 34 6.11 -10.78 20.42
C TYR A 34 5.99 -9.43 21.14
N MET A 35 7.08 -8.95 21.75
CA MET A 35 7.10 -7.63 22.39
C MET A 35 6.87 -6.52 21.38
N ILE A 36 7.54 -6.55 20.23
CA ILE A 36 7.35 -5.56 19.15
C ILE A 36 5.92 -5.64 18.62
N ALA A 37 5.41 -6.84 18.36
CA ALA A 37 4.03 -7.03 17.89
C ALA A 37 3.01 -6.50 18.90
N PHE A 38 3.22 -6.73 20.20
CA PHE A 38 2.37 -6.19 21.26
C PHE A 38 2.40 -4.66 21.31
N VAL A 39 3.59 -4.05 21.22
CA VAL A 39 3.73 -2.58 21.20
C VAL A 39 3.01 -1.98 20.00
N VAL A 40 3.18 -2.56 18.81
CA VAL A 40 2.48 -2.09 17.60
C VAL A 40 0.96 -2.22 17.76
N ALA A 41 0.48 -3.36 18.27
CA ALA A 41 -0.95 -3.57 18.51
C ALA A 41 -1.52 -2.59 19.55
N ALA A 42 -0.76 -2.34 20.62
CA ALA A 42 -1.15 -1.36 21.65
C ALA A 42 -1.23 0.06 21.09
N LEU A 43 -0.23 0.48 20.29
CA LEU A 43 -0.25 1.79 19.63
C LEU A 43 -1.45 1.94 18.68
N MET A 44 -1.76 0.91 17.91
CA MET A 44 -2.95 0.90 17.04
C MET A 44 -4.24 1.01 17.86
N GLY A 45 -4.32 0.29 18.98
CA GLY A 45 -5.46 0.37 19.91
C GLY A 45 -5.62 1.77 20.53
N ILE A 46 -4.53 2.37 20.97
CA ILE A 46 -4.52 3.72 21.53
C ILE A 46 -4.97 4.75 20.48
N MET A 47 -4.47 4.67 19.25
CA MET A 47 -4.89 5.55 18.16
C MET A 47 -6.39 5.41 17.86
N LEU A 48 -6.89 4.17 17.83
CA LEU A 48 -8.31 3.91 17.59
C LEU A 48 -9.20 4.51 18.68
N ILE A 49 -8.83 4.31 19.95
CA ILE A 49 -9.52 4.88 21.09
C ILE A 49 -9.50 6.42 21.02
N HIS A 50 -8.34 7.00 20.71
CA HIS A 50 -8.20 8.46 20.58
C HIS A 50 -9.12 9.02 19.50
N ILE A 51 -9.14 8.43 18.30
CA ILE A 51 -10.03 8.84 17.21
C ILE A 51 -11.50 8.72 17.62
N LEU A 52 -11.88 7.64 18.30
CA LEU A 52 -13.26 7.46 18.79
C LEU A 52 -13.62 8.53 19.81
N MET A 53 -12.76 8.83 20.76
CA MET A 53 -13.00 9.86 21.80
C MET A 53 -13.15 11.25 21.19
N GLU A 54 -12.29 11.61 20.22
CA GLU A 54 -12.37 12.88 19.49
C GLU A 54 -13.62 12.98 18.57
N SER A 55 -14.17 11.84 18.15
CA SER A 55 -15.38 11.80 17.31
C SER A 55 -16.67 12.02 18.11
N ILE A 56 -16.68 11.73 19.42
CA ILE A 56 -17.87 11.82 20.27
C ILE A 56 -18.50 13.23 20.31
N PRO A 57 -17.73 14.33 20.50
CA PRO A 57 -18.28 15.68 20.48
C PRO A 57 -18.98 16.01 19.17
N ALA A 58 -18.34 15.71 18.03
CA ALA A 58 -18.90 15.95 16.71
C ALA A 58 -20.20 15.16 16.48
N LEU A 59 -20.25 13.90 16.92
CA LEU A 59 -21.45 13.07 16.86
C LEU A 59 -22.58 13.60 17.76
N ARG A 60 -22.25 14.22 18.88
CA ARG A 60 -23.25 14.83 19.79
C ARG A 60 -23.83 16.13 19.25
N GLU A 61 -22.99 16.96 18.60
CA GLU A 61 -23.41 18.26 18.09
C GLU A 61 -24.17 18.17 16.76
N VAL A 62 -23.63 17.37 15.82
CA VAL A 62 -24.19 17.26 14.47
C VAL A 62 -25.15 16.08 14.32
N GLY A 63 -24.93 15.03 15.11
CA GLY A 63 -25.73 13.80 15.09
C GLY A 63 -25.55 13.01 13.79
N ILE A 64 -26.47 12.04 13.59
CA ILE A 64 -26.46 11.16 12.40
C ILE A 64 -26.79 11.94 11.11
N LYS A 65 -27.27 13.16 11.22
CA LYS A 65 -27.59 14.02 10.06
C LYS A 65 -26.37 14.29 9.17
N MET A 66 -25.13 14.20 9.69
CA MET A 66 -23.90 14.35 8.93
C MET A 66 -23.75 13.29 7.81
N PHE A 67 -24.42 12.14 7.91
CA PHE A 67 -24.40 11.07 6.90
C PHE A 67 -25.54 11.14 5.89
N LEU A 68 -26.45 12.11 6.02
CA LEU A 68 -27.59 12.25 5.11
C LEU A 68 -27.14 12.78 3.74
N PRO A 69 -27.80 12.35 2.64
CA PRO A 69 -27.46 12.78 1.28
C PRO A 69 -27.59 14.28 1.02
N SER A 70 -28.38 14.99 1.83
CA SER A 70 -28.57 16.44 1.75
C SER A 70 -27.52 17.24 2.51
N SER A 71 -26.56 16.59 3.18
CA SER A 71 -25.55 17.27 3.98
C SER A 71 -24.42 17.79 3.09
N GLU A 72 -24.16 19.10 3.19
CA GLU A 72 -23.04 19.77 2.52
C GLU A 72 -21.88 20.01 3.50
N TRP A 73 -20.67 20.11 2.99
CA TRP A 73 -19.51 20.48 3.77
C TRP A 73 -19.22 21.98 3.61
N ARG A 74 -19.72 22.79 4.54
CA ARG A 74 -19.52 24.25 4.56
C ARG A 74 -19.20 24.74 5.99
N PRO A 75 -18.02 24.43 6.54
CA PRO A 75 -17.67 24.75 7.92
C PRO A 75 -17.49 26.26 8.19
N VAL A 76 -17.23 27.05 7.16
CA VAL A 76 -16.90 28.51 7.25
C VAL A 76 -18.07 29.39 6.81
N SER A 77 -19.28 28.85 6.62
CA SER A 77 -20.46 29.62 6.24
C SER A 77 -21.14 30.25 7.46
N ALA A 78 -21.99 31.26 7.22
CA ALA A 78 -22.82 31.88 8.28
C ALA A 78 -23.72 30.88 9.02
N ALA A 79 -24.09 29.77 8.37
CA ALA A 79 -24.73 28.60 8.96
C ALA A 79 -23.82 27.36 8.68
N PRO A 80 -22.93 26.97 9.61
CA PRO A 80 -21.99 25.88 9.38
C PRO A 80 -22.71 24.56 9.14
N GLN A 81 -22.28 23.83 8.10
CA GLN A 81 -22.77 22.51 7.75
C GLN A 81 -21.61 21.52 7.67
N TYR A 82 -21.77 20.39 8.35
CA TYR A 82 -20.74 19.36 8.49
C TYR A 82 -21.21 18.04 7.87
N GLY A 83 -21.49 18.03 6.56
CA GLY A 83 -21.87 16.82 5.84
C GLY A 83 -20.66 15.98 5.47
N LEU A 84 -20.63 14.70 5.81
CA LEU A 84 -19.56 13.77 5.48
C LEU A 84 -19.73 13.12 4.10
N LEU A 85 -20.93 13.16 3.52
CA LEU A 85 -21.19 12.49 2.25
C LEU A 85 -20.25 12.92 1.11
N PRO A 86 -19.95 14.22 0.91
CA PRO A 86 -18.99 14.65 -0.12
C PRO A 86 -17.60 14.07 0.07
N ALA A 87 -17.13 13.91 1.31
CA ALA A 87 -15.84 13.31 1.62
C ALA A 87 -15.82 11.80 1.31
N VAL A 88 -16.89 11.08 1.69
CA VAL A 88 -17.03 9.63 1.41
C VAL A 88 -17.12 9.37 -0.09
N THR A 89 -17.99 10.09 -0.80
CA THR A 89 -18.13 9.95 -2.26
C THR A 89 -16.85 10.33 -2.99
N GLY A 90 -16.20 11.43 -2.59
CA GLY A 90 -14.90 11.83 -3.14
C GLY A 90 -13.83 10.76 -2.98
N THR A 91 -13.74 10.13 -1.80
CA THR A 91 -12.81 9.02 -1.54
C THR A 91 -13.12 7.82 -2.44
N LEU A 92 -14.39 7.44 -2.58
CA LEU A 92 -14.80 6.32 -3.44
C LEU A 92 -14.48 6.58 -4.91
N TYR A 93 -14.74 7.79 -5.42
CA TYR A 93 -14.40 8.14 -6.80
C TYR A 93 -12.89 8.16 -7.05
N VAL A 94 -12.11 8.78 -6.17
CA VAL A 94 -10.64 8.84 -6.31
C VAL A 94 -10.03 7.44 -6.24
N SER A 95 -10.42 6.64 -5.24
CA SER A 95 -9.87 5.29 -5.07
C SER A 95 -10.33 4.35 -6.19
N GLY A 96 -11.59 4.41 -6.61
CA GLY A 96 -12.10 3.63 -7.74
C GLY A 96 -11.35 3.92 -9.04
N LEU A 97 -11.13 5.20 -9.34
CA LEU A 97 -10.38 5.62 -10.52
C LEU A 97 -8.91 5.19 -10.44
N ALA A 98 -8.27 5.32 -9.27
CA ALA A 98 -6.89 4.93 -9.05
C ALA A 98 -6.69 3.42 -9.23
N VAL A 99 -7.57 2.61 -8.64
CA VAL A 99 -7.53 1.15 -8.76
C VAL A 99 -7.76 0.73 -10.21
N LEU A 100 -8.76 1.29 -10.88
CA LEU A 100 -9.03 0.99 -12.28
C LEU A 100 -7.82 1.27 -13.17
N PHE A 101 -7.21 2.45 -13.01
CA PHE A 101 -6.02 2.86 -13.74
C PHE A 101 -4.83 1.93 -13.44
N ALA A 102 -4.54 1.67 -12.16
CA ALA A 102 -3.44 0.84 -11.73
C ALA A 102 -3.61 -0.63 -12.15
N MET A 103 -4.83 -1.17 -12.10
CA MET A 103 -5.12 -2.54 -12.52
C MET A 103 -4.93 -2.74 -14.01
N ILE A 104 -5.50 -1.87 -14.84
CA ILE A 104 -5.39 -2.01 -16.31
C ILE A 104 -3.92 -1.95 -16.74
N LEU A 105 -3.19 -0.91 -16.32
CA LEU A 105 -1.80 -0.73 -16.72
C LEU A 105 -0.86 -1.70 -16.01
N GLY A 106 -1.08 -1.96 -14.72
CA GLY A 106 -0.22 -2.83 -13.92
C GLY A 106 -0.29 -4.29 -14.36
N VAL A 107 -1.49 -4.82 -14.60
CA VAL A 107 -1.66 -6.19 -15.10
C VAL A 107 -1.09 -6.32 -16.52
N ALA A 108 -1.36 -5.36 -17.41
CA ALA A 108 -0.79 -5.37 -18.76
C ALA A 108 0.75 -5.35 -18.73
N CYS A 109 1.34 -4.51 -17.88
CA CYS A 109 2.79 -4.45 -17.68
C CYS A 109 3.35 -5.77 -17.11
N ALA A 110 2.71 -6.34 -16.10
CA ALA A 110 3.10 -7.63 -15.50
C ALA A 110 3.05 -8.78 -16.52
N CYS A 111 2.00 -8.84 -17.34
CA CYS A 111 1.90 -9.82 -18.43
C CYS A 111 3.02 -9.62 -19.45
N PHE A 112 3.30 -8.39 -19.85
CA PHE A 112 4.37 -8.09 -20.80
C PHE A 112 5.74 -8.52 -20.25
N LEU A 113 6.06 -8.20 -19.00
CA LEU A 113 7.29 -8.58 -18.33
C LEU A 113 7.45 -10.11 -18.21
N THR A 114 6.35 -10.83 -17.98
CA THR A 114 6.39 -12.28 -17.73
C THR A 114 6.47 -13.11 -19.02
N PHE A 115 5.76 -12.70 -20.07
CA PHE A 115 5.58 -13.54 -21.27
C PHE A 115 6.39 -13.07 -22.49
N PHE A 116 6.63 -11.77 -22.61
CA PHE A 116 7.23 -11.21 -23.82
C PHE A 116 8.68 -10.74 -23.62
N MET A 117 9.08 -10.42 -22.40
CA MET A 117 10.39 -9.85 -22.12
C MET A 117 11.42 -10.93 -21.76
N PRO A 118 12.68 -10.84 -22.24
CA PRO A 118 13.75 -11.75 -21.82
C PRO A 118 14.04 -11.58 -20.31
N LYS A 119 14.29 -12.70 -19.62
CA LYS A 119 14.43 -12.77 -18.15
C LYS A 119 15.39 -11.73 -17.56
N LYS A 120 16.53 -11.47 -18.23
CA LYS A 120 17.52 -10.47 -17.76
C LYS A 120 16.96 -9.06 -17.76
N LEU A 121 16.24 -8.68 -18.83
CA LEU A 121 15.67 -7.35 -18.97
C LEU A 121 14.47 -7.17 -18.03
N ALA A 122 13.62 -8.20 -17.90
CA ALA A 122 12.50 -8.21 -16.96
C ALA A 122 12.97 -7.99 -15.52
N SER A 123 14.08 -8.64 -15.11
CA SER A 123 14.66 -8.45 -13.77
C SER A 123 15.15 -7.02 -13.52
N VAL A 124 15.75 -6.38 -14.53
CA VAL A 124 16.18 -4.98 -14.42
C VAL A 124 14.97 -4.05 -14.33
N CYS A 125 13.94 -4.26 -15.16
CA CYS A 125 12.70 -3.45 -15.10
C CYS A 125 12.00 -3.59 -13.74
N LEU A 126 11.92 -4.81 -13.20
CA LEU A 126 11.36 -5.04 -11.87
C LEU A 126 12.14 -4.33 -10.77
N ALA A 127 13.48 -4.36 -10.82
CA ALA A 127 14.30 -3.61 -9.86
C ALA A 127 14.02 -2.10 -9.91
N PHE A 128 13.79 -1.52 -11.11
CA PHE A 128 13.36 -0.12 -11.23
C PHE A 128 11.96 0.11 -10.66
N ILE A 129 11.02 -0.79 -10.90
CA ILE A 129 9.66 -0.71 -10.36
C ILE A 129 9.69 -0.75 -8.82
N ASP A 130 10.51 -1.63 -8.24
CA ASP A 130 10.68 -1.75 -6.80
C ASP A 130 11.35 -0.51 -6.18
N LEU A 131 12.29 0.13 -6.90
CA LEU A 131 12.86 1.42 -6.49
C LEU A 131 11.80 2.52 -6.46
N VAL A 132 10.92 2.58 -7.46
CA VAL A 132 9.79 3.54 -7.50
C VAL A 132 8.81 3.27 -6.36
N ALA A 133 8.54 2.01 -6.04
CA ALA A 133 7.71 1.64 -4.88
C ALA A 133 8.28 2.13 -3.53
N GLY A 134 9.61 2.28 -3.44
CA GLY A 134 10.29 2.82 -2.26
C GLY A 134 10.18 4.33 -2.07
N ILE A 135 9.68 5.08 -3.05
CA ILE A 135 9.52 6.53 -2.97
C ILE A 135 8.38 6.87 -2.00
N PRO A 136 8.61 7.75 -0.98
CA PRO A 136 7.55 8.18 -0.07
C PRO A 136 6.36 8.79 -0.81
N SER A 137 5.14 8.43 -0.41
CA SER A 137 3.88 8.88 -1.03
C SER A 137 3.73 10.40 -1.12
N VAL A 138 4.33 11.13 -0.17
CA VAL A 138 4.34 12.60 -0.15
C VAL A 138 4.99 13.19 -1.40
N ILE A 139 6.03 12.54 -1.94
CA ILE A 139 6.71 13.00 -3.15
C ILE A 139 5.78 12.88 -4.36
N PHE A 140 5.03 11.78 -4.48
CA PHE A 140 4.02 11.63 -5.54
C PHE A 140 2.92 12.68 -5.43
N GLY A 141 2.44 12.97 -4.22
CA GLY A 141 1.48 14.04 -3.98
C GLY A 141 2.02 15.41 -4.38
N PHE A 142 3.27 15.72 -4.03
CA PHE A 142 3.93 16.97 -4.39
C PHE A 142 4.10 17.11 -5.92
N ILE A 143 4.55 16.08 -6.61
CA ILE A 143 4.64 16.06 -8.08
C ILE A 143 3.24 16.20 -8.69
N GLY A 144 2.24 15.55 -8.15
CA GLY A 144 0.85 15.68 -8.57
C GLY A 144 0.38 17.13 -8.53
N LEU A 145 0.61 17.82 -7.42
CA LEU A 145 0.22 19.22 -7.25
C LEU A 145 1.03 20.18 -8.11
N THR A 146 2.32 19.97 -8.22
CA THR A 146 3.21 20.93 -8.92
C THR A 146 3.27 20.74 -10.42
N VAL A 147 3.14 19.52 -10.90
CA VAL A 147 3.27 19.17 -12.32
C VAL A 147 1.92 18.81 -12.94
N LEU A 148 1.22 17.80 -12.43
CA LEU A 148 -0.01 17.32 -13.06
C LEU A 148 -1.13 18.38 -12.99
N VAL A 149 -1.37 18.95 -11.81
CA VAL A 149 -2.40 19.99 -11.65
C VAL A 149 -2.16 21.14 -12.63
N LYS A 150 -0.91 21.63 -12.72
CA LYS A 150 -0.56 22.72 -13.67
C LYS A 150 -0.73 22.28 -15.13
N ALA A 151 -0.37 21.07 -15.46
CA ALA A 151 -0.55 20.51 -16.80
C ALA A 151 -2.05 20.44 -17.18
N PHE A 152 -2.89 19.95 -16.28
CA PHE A 152 -4.33 19.86 -16.51
C PHE A 152 -4.99 21.23 -16.67
N VAL A 153 -4.61 22.23 -15.85
CA VAL A 153 -5.08 23.61 -16.01
C VAL A 153 -4.66 24.16 -17.37
N LYS A 154 -3.40 23.97 -17.76
CA LYS A 154 -2.84 24.53 -19.00
C LYS A 154 -3.39 23.87 -20.27
N TYR A 155 -3.44 22.54 -20.32
CA TYR A 155 -3.77 21.79 -21.53
C TYR A 155 -5.25 21.47 -21.67
N LEU A 156 -5.95 21.19 -20.57
CA LEU A 156 -7.39 20.91 -20.57
C LEU A 156 -8.26 22.14 -20.26
N LYS A 157 -7.63 23.32 -20.03
CA LYS A 157 -8.33 24.58 -19.71
C LYS A 157 -9.33 24.46 -18.55
N MET A 158 -8.99 23.62 -17.57
CA MET A 158 -9.84 23.42 -16.39
C MET A 158 -9.75 24.63 -15.45
N THR A 159 -10.89 25.06 -14.93
CA THR A 159 -10.99 26.21 -14.02
C THR A 159 -10.28 25.93 -12.68
N ALA A 160 -10.31 24.68 -12.20
CA ALA A 160 -9.58 24.20 -11.04
C ALA A 160 -8.83 22.91 -11.41
N GLY A 161 -7.51 22.92 -11.30
CA GLY A 161 -6.71 21.74 -11.63
C GLY A 161 -6.73 20.67 -10.53
N GLN A 162 -7.15 21.02 -9.32
CA GLN A 162 -7.36 20.08 -8.22
C GLN A 162 -8.73 19.41 -8.40
N CYS A 163 -8.75 18.25 -9.02
CA CYS A 163 -9.96 17.49 -9.28
C CYS A 163 -9.76 16.01 -8.99
N VAL A 164 -10.86 15.30 -8.85
CA VAL A 164 -10.91 13.85 -8.60
C VAL A 164 -10.09 13.07 -9.63
N LEU A 165 -10.12 13.51 -10.90
CA LEU A 165 -9.39 12.86 -11.99
C LEU A 165 -7.86 12.91 -11.76
N VAL A 166 -7.32 14.09 -11.45
CA VAL A 166 -5.88 14.27 -11.18
C VAL A 166 -5.47 13.48 -9.95
N ALA A 167 -6.25 13.56 -8.86
CA ALA A 167 -6.00 12.81 -7.65
C ALA A 167 -6.00 11.29 -7.90
N GLY A 168 -6.97 10.79 -8.67
CA GLY A 168 -7.06 9.38 -9.05
C GLY A 168 -5.89 8.91 -9.90
N ILE A 169 -5.42 9.72 -10.86
CA ILE A 169 -4.25 9.40 -11.68
C ILE A 169 -2.97 9.36 -10.82
N VAL A 170 -2.74 10.35 -9.96
CA VAL A 170 -1.57 10.38 -9.07
C VAL A 170 -1.54 9.16 -8.16
N LEU A 171 -2.67 8.85 -7.53
CA LEU A 171 -2.82 7.68 -6.67
C LEU A 171 -2.65 6.38 -7.47
N GLY A 172 -3.18 6.33 -8.70
CA GLY A 172 -3.01 5.19 -9.59
C GLY A 172 -1.55 4.95 -9.99
N ILE A 173 -0.79 6.01 -10.30
CA ILE A 173 0.65 5.91 -10.58
C ILE A 173 1.40 5.38 -9.35
N MET A 174 1.02 5.83 -8.16
CA MET A 174 1.62 5.36 -6.90
C MET A 174 1.33 3.87 -6.64
N LEU A 175 0.15 3.37 -7.03
CA LEU A 175 -0.24 1.97 -6.88
C LEU A 175 0.37 1.05 -7.95
N LEU A 176 0.76 1.60 -9.11
CA LEU A 176 1.27 0.84 -10.26
C LEU A 176 2.42 -0.11 -9.89
N PRO A 177 3.50 0.31 -9.22
CA PRO A 177 4.60 -0.58 -8.87
C PRO A 177 4.15 -1.79 -8.06
N TYR A 178 3.28 -1.55 -7.08
CA TYR A 178 2.74 -2.60 -6.21
C TYR A 178 1.92 -3.63 -7.00
N VAL A 179 1.03 -3.17 -7.89
CA VAL A 179 0.21 -4.06 -8.74
C VAL A 179 1.10 -4.85 -9.69
N VAL A 180 2.09 -4.21 -10.33
CA VAL A 180 2.99 -4.90 -11.27
C VAL A 180 3.78 -6.00 -10.56
N SER A 181 4.42 -5.70 -9.43
CA SER A 181 5.25 -6.67 -8.70
C SER A 181 4.42 -7.85 -8.22
N THR A 182 3.24 -7.61 -7.62
CA THR A 182 2.35 -8.66 -7.11
C THR A 182 1.80 -9.55 -8.23
N CYS A 183 1.34 -8.94 -9.33
CA CYS A 183 0.81 -9.69 -10.48
C CYS A 183 1.93 -10.49 -11.17
N GLN A 184 3.11 -9.92 -11.34
CA GLN A 184 4.24 -10.58 -11.97
C GLN A 184 4.70 -11.80 -11.17
N GLU A 185 4.81 -11.67 -9.85
CA GLU A 185 5.15 -12.79 -8.97
C GLU A 185 4.11 -13.93 -9.07
N SER A 186 2.84 -13.58 -9.07
CA SER A 186 1.74 -14.53 -9.22
C SER A 186 1.78 -15.26 -10.56
N LEU A 187 2.02 -14.54 -11.66
CA LEU A 187 2.12 -15.09 -13.02
C LEU A 187 3.33 -16.01 -13.17
N VAL A 188 4.48 -15.65 -12.61
CA VAL A 188 5.69 -16.49 -12.64
C VAL A 188 5.48 -17.79 -11.85
N ASN A 189 4.84 -17.70 -10.68
CA ASN A 189 4.53 -18.87 -9.87
C ASN A 189 3.53 -19.79 -10.57
N ALA A 190 2.49 -19.25 -11.19
CA ALA A 190 1.54 -20.00 -12.00
C ALA A 190 2.25 -20.72 -13.15
N LYS A 191 3.06 -19.99 -13.93
CA LYS A 191 3.84 -20.56 -15.05
C LYS A 191 4.73 -21.73 -14.61
N ARG A 192 5.45 -21.59 -13.51
CA ARG A 192 6.28 -22.67 -12.95
C ARG A 192 5.48 -23.90 -12.53
N THR A 193 4.26 -23.71 -12.04
CA THR A 193 3.38 -24.80 -11.63
C THR A 193 2.89 -25.59 -12.86
N TYR A 194 2.47 -24.90 -13.92
CA TYR A 194 2.06 -25.53 -15.17
C TYR A 194 3.22 -26.29 -15.85
N GLU A 195 4.41 -25.69 -15.93
CA GLU A 195 5.59 -26.34 -16.48
C GLU A 195 5.97 -27.62 -15.71
N LYS A 196 5.75 -27.67 -14.39
CA LYS A 196 6.00 -28.88 -13.58
C LYS A 196 4.92 -29.94 -13.72
N SER A 197 3.70 -29.54 -14.07
CA SER A 197 2.56 -30.46 -14.24
C SER A 197 2.58 -31.17 -15.62
N GLY A 198 3.53 -30.84 -16.52
CA GLY A 198 3.68 -31.46 -17.82
C GLY A 198 2.60 -31.06 -18.83
N LEU A 199 1.92 -29.95 -18.61
CA LEU A 199 0.95 -29.30 -19.53
C LEU A 199 1.63 -28.17 -20.28
#